data_988007392a5acd14e0a62923f7672784
#
_entry.id   988007392a5acd14e0a62923f7672784
#
_cell.length_a   1.000
_cell.length_b   1.000
_cell.length_c   1.000
_cell.angle_alpha   90.00
_cell.angle_beta   90.00
_cell.angle_gamma   90.00
#
_symmetry.space_group_name_H-M   'P 1'
#
loop_
_entity.id
_entity.type
_entity.pdbx_description
1 polymer ?
#
loop_
_entity_poly.entity_id
_entity_poly.type
_entity_poly.pdbx_seq_one_letter_code
_entity_poly.pdbx_strand_id
1 'polypeptide(L)'
;ATQFSARWTGTFIPSVTGQAVFQISGDDGYRLYIDDREIIADWFDHFITMKRASVDVEAGKSYKVRLEYYNAWASGTLRMCSACHSPILPQQEIESADAVIYCAGFDSSTEGENCDRSFSLPQQQLKEIAEAAMLNPNLIVVVNAGGGVDFTPIVDKARAVLMAWYPGQEGGRAIAEILTGRINPSGRLPITVERRAEDNPTFDSYRANVAQVYNSPLRVSYDEGGFVGY
;
A
#
# COMPACT_ATOMS: atom_id res chain seq x y z
N ALA A 1 25.80 -2.62 15.53
CA ALA A 1 25.93 -1.69 16.65
C ALA A 1 24.60 -1.61 17.38
N THR A 2 24.63 -1.69 18.69
CA THR A 2 23.49 -1.49 19.57
C THR A 2 23.70 -0.17 20.31
N GLN A 3 22.65 0.58 20.59
CA GLN A 3 22.68 1.86 21.29
C GLN A 3 23.53 2.93 20.56
N PHE A 4 22.97 3.49 19.52
CA PHE A 4 23.57 4.60 18.77
C PHE A 4 22.50 5.58 18.33
N SER A 5 22.95 6.77 17.96
CA SER A 5 22.12 7.74 17.24
C SER A 5 22.82 8.17 15.96
N ALA A 6 22.03 8.55 14.97
CA ALA A 6 22.52 9.02 13.69
C ALA A 6 21.72 10.23 13.21
N ARG A 7 22.39 11.10 12.47
CA ARG A 7 21.79 12.23 11.79
C ARG A 7 22.29 12.29 10.35
N TRP A 8 21.36 12.31 9.42
CA TRP A 8 21.64 12.55 8.01
C TRP A 8 21.11 13.91 7.61
N THR A 9 21.88 14.62 6.84
CA THR A 9 21.47 15.90 6.24
C THR A 9 21.69 15.82 4.74
N GLY A 10 20.80 16.42 4.00
CA GLY A 10 20.86 16.44 2.54
C GLY A 10 19.91 17.44 1.95
N THR A 11 19.73 17.33 0.67
CA THR A 11 18.86 18.21 -0.11
C THR A 11 17.91 17.36 -0.94
N PHE A 12 16.64 17.72 -0.92
CA PHE A 12 15.59 17.15 -1.74
C PHE A 12 15.22 18.16 -2.82
N ILE A 13 15.24 17.75 -4.09
CA ILE A 13 14.85 18.57 -5.24
C ILE A 13 13.75 17.80 -5.97
N PRO A 14 12.47 18.20 -5.84
CA PRO A 14 11.37 17.53 -6.50
C PRO A 14 11.40 17.76 -8.02
N SER A 15 11.01 16.77 -8.77
CA SER A 15 10.88 16.87 -10.24
C SER A 15 9.55 17.47 -10.68
N VAL A 16 8.54 17.47 -9.79
CA VAL A 16 7.20 18.00 -10.06
C VAL A 16 6.75 18.92 -8.94
N THR A 17 5.95 19.94 -9.28
CA THR A 17 5.25 20.77 -8.29
C THR A 17 4.01 20.02 -7.82
N GLY A 18 3.81 19.97 -6.52
CA GLY A 18 2.67 19.28 -5.91
C GLY A 18 2.97 18.86 -4.49
N GLN A 19 2.50 17.68 -4.10
CA GLN A 19 2.71 17.11 -2.77
C GLN A 19 3.86 16.10 -2.79
N ALA A 20 4.88 16.31 -1.97
CA ALA A 20 5.88 15.30 -1.65
C ALA A 20 5.43 14.53 -0.40
N VAL A 21 5.26 13.24 -0.53
CA VAL A 21 4.96 12.33 0.58
C VAL A 21 6.26 11.70 1.03
N PHE A 22 6.58 11.84 2.31
CA PHE A 22 7.70 11.18 2.97
C PHE A 22 7.15 10.06 3.85
N GLN A 23 7.77 8.91 3.78
CA GLN A 23 7.48 7.77 4.63
C GLN A 23 8.75 7.32 5.33
N ILE A 24 8.66 7.09 6.63
CA ILE A 24 9.72 6.47 7.42
C ILE A 24 9.16 5.22 8.07
N SER A 25 9.92 4.14 8.00
CA SER A 25 9.71 2.94 8.79
C SER A 25 10.99 2.70 9.61
N GLY A 26 10.86 2.60 10.90
CA GLY A 26 12.00 2.47 11.81
C GLY A 26 11.65 1.74 13.11
N ASP A 27 12.69 1.19 13.71
CA ASP A 27 12.77 0.57 15.02
C ASP A 27 13.89 1.30 15.75
N ASP A 28 13.61 1.77 16.72
CA ASP A 28 13.26 2.77 17.67
C ASP A 28 12.97 4.17 17.06
N GLY A 29 13.44 5.24 17.73
CA GLY A 29 12.98 6.60 17.47
C GLY A 29 13.55 7.28 16.23
N TYR A 30 12.69 7.93 15.47
CA TYR A 30 13.07 8.70 14.28
C TYR A 30 12.31 10.03 14.18
N ARG A 31 12.94 11.02 13.54
CA ARG A 31 12.35 12.34 13.22
C ARG A 31 12.83 12.83 11.86
N LEU A 32 11.93 13.43 11.09
CA LEU A 32 12.22 14.04 9.80
C LEU A 32 11.88 15.52 9.80
N TYR A 33 12.81 16.31 9.28
CA TYR A 33 12.65 17.76 9.12
C TYR A 33 12.84 18.14 7.66
N ILE A 34 11.97 19.00 7.17
CA ILE A 34 12.09 19.67 5.87
C ILE A 34 12.14 21.19 6.13
N ASP A 35 13.21 21.85 5.65
CA ASP A 35 13.52 23.26 5.92
C ASP A 35 13.40 23.61 7.42
N ASP A 36 14.01 22.78 8.25
CA ASP A 36 14.01 22.87 9.73
C ASP A 36 12.64 22.71 10.42
N ARG A 37 11.56 22.49 9.65
CA ARG A 37 10.24 22.13 10.18
C ARG A 37 10.16 20.62 10.38
N GLU A 38 9.83 20.19 11.60
CA GLU A 38 9.55 18.79 11.89
C GLU A 38 8.23 18.37 11.21
N ILE A 39 8.30 17.36 10.36
CA ILE A 39 7.15 16.82 9.61
C ILE A 39 6.77 15.41 10.04
N ILE A 40 7.73 14.64 10.55
CA ILE A 40 7.52 13.31 11.13
C ILE A 40 8.27 13.26 12.46
N ALA A 41 7.60 12.79 13.51
CA ALA A 41 8.22 12.46 14.78
C ALA A 41 7.63 11.18 15.35
N ASP A 42 8.51 10.27 15.72
CA ASP A 42 8.22 9.06 16.47
C ASP A 42 9.46 8.79 17.35
N TRP A 43 9.59 9.55 18.46
CA TRP A 43 10.84 9.66 19.23
C TRP A 43 10.70 9.02 20.61
N PHE A 44 10.51 7.70 20.61
CA PHE A 44 10.49 6.84 21.80
C PHE A 44 10.89 5.42 21.39
N ASP A 45 11.14 4.55 22.37
CA ASP A 45 11.51 3.16 22.12
C ASP A 45 10.27 2.37 21.67
N HIS A 46 10.35 1.73 20.51
CA HIS A 46 9.25 0.94 19.93
C HIS A 46 9.78 -0.09 18.94
N PHE A 47 8.99 -1.11 18.66
CA PHE A 47 9.21 -1.99 17.50
C PHE A 47 9.00 -1.23 16.20
N ILE A 48 9.24 -1.88 15.05
CA ILE A 48 9.08 -1.24 13.75
C ILE A 48 7.71 -0.56 13.66
N THR A 49 7.73 0.75 13.52
CA THR A 49 6.55 1.58 13.19
C THR A 49 6.74 2.27 11.86
N MET A 50 5.65 2.75 11.29
CA MET A 50 5.67 3.54 10.06
C MET A 50 4.87 4.82 10.21
N LYS A 51 5.48 5.94 9.82
CA LYS A 51 4.84 7.26 9.77
C LYS A 51 4.97 7.87 8.39
N ARG A 52 3.97 8.65 8.03
CA ARG A 52 3.92 9.42 6.78
C ARG A 52 3.61 10.88 7.04
N ALA A 53 4.17 11.75 6.22
CA ALA A 53 3.80 13.16 6.16
C ALA A 53 3.90 13.68 4.73
N SER A 54 3.09 14.69 4.42
CA SER A 54 3.10 15.36 3.13
C SER A 54 3.57 16.82 3.29
N VAL A 55 4.30 17.30 2.30
CA VAL A 55 4.76 18.69 2.20
C VAL A 55 4.50 19.19 0.79
N ASP A 56 3.94 20.38 0.66
CA ASP A 56 3.80 21.02 -0.65
C ASP A 56 5.17 21.48 -1.15
N VAL A 57 5.47 21.16 -2.39
CA VAL A 57 6.77 21.38 -3.01
C VAL A 57 6.65 21.96 -4.41
N GLU A 58 7.69 22.66 -4.85
CA GLU A 58 7.81 23.25 -6.18
C GLU A 58 8.92 22.55 -6.95
N ALA A 59 8.66 22.18 -8.21
CA ALA A 59 9.63 21.53 -9.08
C ALA A 59 10.94 22.35 -9.18
N GLY A 60 12.07 21.66 -9.03
CA GLY A 60 13.40 22.26 -9.10
C GLY A 60 13.83 23.07 -7.89
N LYS A 61 12.95 23.34 -6.94
CA LYS A 61 13.30 24.02 -5.70
C LYS A 61 14.03 23.09 -4.74
N SER A 62 15.01 23.62 -4.05
CA SER A 62 15.85 22.87 -3.11
C SER A 62 15.27 22.97 -1.70
N TYR A 63 15.05 21.84 -1.05
CA TYR A 63 14.57 21.72 0.31
C TYR A 63 15.62 21.02 1.17
N LYS A 64 15.95 21.60 2.34
CA LYS A 64 16.86 20.95 3.29
C LYS A 64 16.17 19.77 3.94
N VAL A 65 16.82 18.62 3.95
CA VAL A 65 16.35 17.42 4.64
C VAL A 65 17.26 17.11 5.80
N ARG A 66 16.68 16.82 6.96
CA ARG A 66 17.39 16.29 8.12
C ARG A 66 16.58 15.13 8.70
N LEU A 67 17.21 13.95 8.70
CA LEU A 67 16.68 12.74 9.31
C LEU A 67 17.50 12.43 10.55
N GLU A 68 16.83 12.23 11.68
CA GLU A 68 17.42 11.81 12.95
C GLU A 68 16.86 10.45 13.35
N TYR A 69 17.71 9.62 13.90
CA TYR A 69 17.39 8.26 14.31
C TYR A 69 18.20 7.86 15.54
N TYR A 70 17.59 7.08 16.41
CA TYR A 70 18.35 6.35 17.42
C TYR A 70 17.86 4.90 17.51
N ASN A 71 18.76 4.03 17.91
CA ASN A 71 18.50 2.63 18.26
C ASN A 71 18.88 2.41 19.72
N ALA A 72 17.90 2.02 20.55
CA ALA A 72 18.10 1.77 21.97
C ALA A 72 18.53 0.33 22.26
N TRP A 73 18.04 -0.64 21.47
CA TRP A 73 18.21 -2.06 21.74
C TRP A 73 18.48 -2.84 20.44
N ALA A 74 19.11 -4.02 20.57
CA ALA A 74 19.24 -5.01 19.49
C ALA A 74 19.70 -4.46 18.11
N SER A 75 19.12 -4.98 17.04
CA SER A 75 19.40 -4.55 15.67
C SER A 75 18.33 -3.56 15.22
N GLY A 76 18.69 -2.31 15.00
CA GLY A 76 17.79 -1.29 14.51
C GLY A 76 17.61 -1.33 12.99
N THR A 77 16.45 -0.94 12.53
CA THR A 77 16.11 -0.78 11.12
C THR A 77 15.58 0.63 10.87
N LEU A 78 16.04 1.26 9.79
CA LEU A 78 15.49 2.53 9.34
C LEU A 78 15.38 2.53 7.82
N ARG A 79 14.21 2.87 7.31
CA ARG A 79 13.96 3.09 5.88
C ARG A 79 13.26 4.44 5.72
N MET A 80 13.69 5.22 4.75
CA MET A 80 13.02 6.43 4.31
C MET A 80 12.77 6.36 2.82
N CYS A 81 11.55 6.65 2.41
CA CYS A 81 11.18 6.82 1.01
C CYS A 81 10.50 8.18 0.83
N SER A 82 10.58 8.72 -0.37
CA SER A 82 9.82 9.90 -0.77
C SER A 82 9.25 9.68 -2.17
N ALA A 83 8.03 10.18 -2.38
CA ALA A 83 7.39 10.24 -3.67
C ALA A 83 6.76 11.61 -3.85
N CYS A 84 6.93 12.20 -5.03
CA CYS A 84 6.21 13.42 -5.38
C CYS A 84 4.99 13.06 -6.19
N HIS A 85 3.84 13.53 -5.75
CA HIS A 85 2.59 13.39 -6.47
C HIS A 85 2.14 14.78 -6.94
N SER A 86 1.80 14.89 -8.20
CA SER A 86 0.92 15.96 -8.62
C SER A 86 -0.46 15.70 -8.00
N PRO A 87 -1.11 16.67 -7.35
CA PRO A 87 -2.48 16.49 -6.86
C PRO A 87 -3.50 16.34 -7.98
N ILE A 88 -3.07 16.58 -9.21
CA ILE A 88 -3.87 16.44 -10.43
C ILE A 88 -3.28 15.27 -11.20
N LEU A 89 -4.11 14.27 -11.53
CA LEU A 89 -3.72 13.24 -12.48
C LEU A 89 -3.23 13.91 -13.76
N PRO A 90 -2.11 13.46 -14.34
CA PRO A 90 -1.57 14.05 -15.57
C PRO A 90 -2.50 13.70 -16.74
N GLN A 91 -3.59 14.45 -16.88
CA GLN A 91 -4.71 14.13 -17.78
C GLN A 91 -4.24 13.92 -19.23
N GLN A 92 -3.42 14.83 -19.74
CA GLN A 92 -2.95 14.72 -21.13
C GLN A 92 -2.09 13.49 -21.38
N GLU A 93 -1.23 13.14 -20.42
CA GLU A 93 -0.38 11.94 -20.48
C GLU A 93 -1.24 10.67 -20.43
N ILE A 94 -2.28 10.65 -19.57
CA ILE A 94 -3.21 9.52 -19.46
C ILE A 94 -4.02 9.36 -20.74
N GLU A 95 -4.58 10.45 -21.28
CA GLU A 95 -5.38 10.42 -22.51
C GLU A 95 -4.57 9.97 -23.73
N SER A 96 -3.30 10.37 -23.82
CA SER A 96 -2.42 10.06 -24.94
C SER A 96 -1.65 8.76 -24.83
N ALA A 97 -1.68 8.09 -23.68
CA ALA A 97 -0.96 6.84 -23.48
C ALA A 97 -1.62 5.67 -24.24
N ASP A 98 -0.81 4.76 -24.78
CA ASP A 98 -1.30 3.51 -25.39
C ASP A 98 -2.00 2.61 -24.37
N ALA A 99 -1.53 2.65 -23.13
CA ALA A 99 -2.14 1.98 -21.99
C ALA A 99 -1.77 2.69 -20.68
N VAL A 100 -2.67 2.65 -19.71
CA VAL A 100 -2.46 3.15 -18.35
C VAL A 100 -2.37 1.97 -17.41
N ILE A 101 -1.31 1.93 -16.61
CA ILE A 101 -1.12 0.90 -15.58
C ILE A 101 -1.28 1.56 -14.22
N TYR A 102 -2.33 1.18 -13.50
CA TYR A 102 -2.55 1.63 -12.14
C TYR A 102 -2.17 0.54 -11.15
N CYS A 103 -1.19 0.82 -10.28
CA CYS A 103 -0.78 -0.08 -9.21
C CYS A 103 -1.57 0.24 -7.95
N ALA A 104 -2.51 -0.63 -7.61
CA ALA A 104 -3.34 -0.55 -6.42
C ALA A 104 -2.89 -1.55 -5.36
N GLY A 105 -3.34 -1.37 -4.13
CA GLY A 105 -3.12 -2.36 -3.08
C GLY A 105 -3.02 -1.75 -1.69
N PHE A 106 -2.51 -2.57 -0.80
CA PHE A 106 -2.32 -2.25 0.60
C PHE A 106 -0.83 -2.18 0.95
N ASP A 107 -0.54 -1.57 2.07
CA ASP A 107 0.80 -1.49 2.63
C ASP A 107 0.78 -1.81 4.13
N SER A 108 1.95 -1.81 4.75
CA SER A 108 2.09 -2.14 6.18
C SER A 108 1.35 -1.20 7.14
N SER A 109 0.78 -0.09 6.68
CA SER A 109 -0.10 0.77 7.50
C SER A 109 -1.57 0.35 7.44
N THR A 110 -1.93 -0.45 6.45
CA THR A 110 -3.30 -0.85 6.15
C THR A 110 -3.51 -2.35 6.19
N GLU A 111 -2.47 -3.14 6.06
CA GLU A 111 -2.49 -4.61 6.15
C GLU A 111 -1.28 -5.10 6.96
N GLY A 112 -1.51 -5.83 8.04
CA GLY A 112 -0.47 -6.33 8.92
C GLY A 112 -0.95 -7.45 9.83
N GLU A 113 -0.02 -8.04 10.57
CA GLU A 113 -0.35 -9.04 11.57
C GLU A 113 -1.24 -8.45 12.67
N ASN A 114 -2.25 -9.19 13.08
CA ASN A 114 -3.26 -8.77 14.07
C ASN A 114 -4.05 -7.50 13.69
N CYS A 115 -4.13 -7.19 12.41
CA CYS A 115 -4.85 -6.04 11.91
C CYS A 115 -5.78 -6.45 10.77
N ASP A 116 -7.09 -6.35 11.00
CA ASP A 116 -8.08 -6.59 9.96
C ASP A 116 -8.13 -5.39 9.00
N ARG A 117 -7.78 -5.62 7.76
CA ARG A 117 -7.93 -4.60 6.72
C ARG A 117 -9.35 -4.56 6.15
N SER A 118 -9.69 -3.46 5.53
CA SER A 118 -10.89 -3.38 4.71
C SER A 118 -10.85 -4.38 3.55
N PHE A 119 -11.99 -4.97 3.20
CA PHE A 119 -12.13 -5.76 1.99
C PHE A 119 -12.02 -4.90 0.72
N SER A 120 -12.45 -3.64 0.79
CA SER A 120 -12.31 -2.67 -0.30
C SER A 120 -10.94 -2.03 -0.32
N LEU A 121 -10.44 -1.72 -1.52
CA LEU A 121 -9.26 -0.85 -1.71
C LEU A 121 -9.47 0.52 -1.04
N PRO A 122 -8.39 1.23 -0.69
CA PRO A 122 -8.48 2.60 -0.19
C PRO A 122 -9.32 3.50 -1.11
N GLN A 123 -10.21 4.29 -0.54
CA GLN A 123 -11.16 5.12 -1.31
C GLN A 123 -10.48 6.06 -2.31
N GLN A 124 -9.30 6.58 -1.96
CA GLN A 124 -8.53 7.42 -2.86
C GLN A 124 -8.08 6.66 -4.12
N GLN A 125 -7.63 5.41 -3.97
CA GLN A 125 -7.26 4.56 -5.11
C GLN A 125 -8.46 4.25 -6.01
N LEU A 126 -9.62 3.96 -5.41
CA LEU A 126 -10.86 3.72 -6.18
C LEU A 126 -11.28 4.94 -6.99
N LYS A 127 -11.13 6.15 -6.42
CA LYS A 127 -11.39 7.41 -7.11
C LYS A 127 -10.43 7.62 -8.28
N GLU A 128 -9.14 7.45 -8.06
CA GLU A 128 -8.10 7.59 -9.09
C GLU A 128 -8.28 6.58 -10.24
N ILE A 129 -8.62 5.33 -9.93
CA ILE A 129 -8.95 4.30 -10.92
C ILE A 129 -10.15 4.72 -11.76
N ALA A 130 -11.21 5.24 -11.11
CA ALA A 130 -12.40 5.68 -11.82
C ALA A 130 -12.11 6.89 -12.74
N GLU A 131 -11.31 7.85 -12.28
CA GLU A 131 -10.88 9.00 -13.07
C GLU A 131 -9.99 8.58 -14.25
N ALA A 132 -9.02 7.70 -14.01
CA ALA A 132 -8.15 7.17 -15.07
C ALA A 132 -8.94 6.40 -16.14
N ALA A 133 -9.94 5.61 -15.73
CA ALA A 133 -10.80 4.86 -16.65
C ALA A 133 -11.65 5.77 -17.56
N MET A 134 -12.04 6.95 -17.09
CA MET A 134 -12.74 7.93 -17.92
C MET A 134 -11.84 8.57 -18.97
N LEU A 135 -10.55 8.67 -18.69
CA LEU A 135 -9.56 9.31 -19.56
C LEU A 135 -8.98 8.32 -20.57
N ASN A 136 -8.80 7.07 -20.21
CA ASN A 136 -8.19 6.06 -21.08
C ASN A 136 -8.85 4.68 -20.92
N PRO A 137 -9.48 4.14 -21.99
CA PRO A 137 -10.15 2.84 -21.96
C PRO A 137 -9.18 1.64 -21.85
N ASN A 138 -7.89 1.85 -22.06
CA ASN A 138 -6.85 0.82 -21.93
C ASN A 138 -6.23 0.81 -20.53
N LEU A 139 -7.04 1.05 -19.50
CA LEU A 139 -6.62 0.98 -18.11
C LEU A 139 -6.40 -0.49 -17.70
N ILE A 140 -5.23 -0.76 -17.13
CA ILE A 140 -4.87 -2.04 -16.51
C ILE A 140 -4.64 -1.77 -15.01
N VAL A 141 -5.30 -2.54 -14.16
CA VAL A 141 -5.12 -2.42 -12.71
C VAL A 141 -4.33 -3.62 -12.19
N VAL A 142 -3.20 -3.34 -11.55
CA VAL A 142 -2.37 -4.34 -10.86
C VAL A 142 -2.63 -4.21 -9.37
N VAL A 143 -3.12 -5.29 -8.74
CA VAL A 143 -3.49 -5.27 -7.32
C VAL A 143 -2.49 -6.06 -6.49
N ASN A 144 -1.88 -5.40 -5.50
CA ASN A 144 -1.01 -6.01 -4.51
C ASN A 144 -1.76 -6.11 -3.17
N ALA A 145 -2.08 -7.34 -2.76
CA ALA A 145 -2.78 -7.62 -1.51
C ALA A 145 -2.48 -9.04 -1.02
N GLY A 146 -2.53 -9.27 0.28
CA GLY A 146 -2.29 -10.58 0.88
C GLY A 146 -3.51 -11.53 0.83
N GLY A 147 -4.69 -11.01 0.50
CA GLY A 147 -5.94 -11.76 0.44
C GLY A 147 -6.90 -11.20 -0.60
N GLY A 148 -8.13 -11.70 -0.62
CA GLY A 148 -9.21 -11.22 -1.50
C GLY A 148 -9.48 -9.73 -1.35
N VAL A 149 -9.91 -9.10 -2.42
CA VAL A 149 -10.22 -7.67 -2.51
C VAL A 149 -11.54 -7.52 -3.25
N ASP A 150 -12.37 -6.57 -2.86
CA ASP A 150 -13.55 -6.20 -3.63
C ASP A 150 -13.14 -5.64 -4.99
N PHE A 151 -13.29 -6.47 -6.04
CA PHE A 151 -13.02 -6.08 -7.42
C PHE A 151 -14.22 -5.39 -8.09
N THR A 152 -15.40 -5.38 -7.48
CA THR A 152 -16.62 -4.81 -8.06
C THR A 152 -16.46 -3.38 -8.58
N PRO A 153 -15.78 -2.46 -7.86
CA PRO A 153 -15.60 -1.09 -8.33
C PRO A 153 -14.67 -0.93 -9.53
N ILE A 154 -13.88 -1.96 -9.87
CA ILE A 154 -12.80 -1.85 -10.86
C ILE A 154 -12.96 -2.75 -12.09
N VAL A 155 -13.62 -3.92 -11.96
CA VAL A 155 -13.69 -4.92 -13.07
C VAL A 155 -14.38 -4.40 -14.32
N ASP A 156 -15.40 -3.57 -14.18
CA ASP A 156 -16.13 -3.00 -15.32
C ASP A 156 -15.45 -1.74 -15.90
N LYS A 157 -14.43 -1.22 -15.21
CA LYS A 157 -13.71 0.00 -15.60
C LYS A 157 -12.36 -0.30 -16.23
N ALA A 158 -11.71 -1.36 -15.76
CA ALA A 158 -10.40 -1.76 -16.25
C ALA A 158 -10.52 -2.73 -17.42
N ARG A 159 -9.67 -2.56 -18.43
CA ARG A 159 -9.53 -3.50 -19.54
C ARG A 159 -8.98 -4.85 -19.07
N ALA A 160 -8.12 -4.82 -18.05
CA ALA A 160 -7.59 -6.01 -17.39
C ALA A 160 -7.29 -5.72 -15.92
N VAL A 161 -7.43 -6.75 -15.08
CA VAL A 161 -7.04 -6.71 -13.68
C VAL A 161 -6.05 -7.86 -13.44
N LEU A 162 -4.90 -7.55 -12.88
CA LEU A 162 -3.87 -8.52 -12.49
C LEU A 162 -3.79 -8.56 -10.96
N MET A 163 -4.17 -9.70 -10.36
CA MET A 163 -3.92 -9.94 -8.94
C MET A 163 -2.48 -10.41 -8.77
N ALA A 164 -1.63 -9.55 -8.25
CA ALA A 164 -0.20 -9.81 -8.12
C ALA A 164 0.20 -10.37 -6.75
N TRP A 165 -0.72 -10.38 -5.78
CA TRP A 165 -0.45 -10.77 -4.39
C TRP A 165 0.72 -9.94 -3.81
N TYR A 166 1.60 -10.56 -3.03
CA TYR A 166 2.88 -10.00 -2.62
C TYR A 166 4.02 -10.73 -3.34
N PRO A 167 4.42 -10.28 -4.54
CA PRO A 167 5.20 -11.05 -5.49
C PRO A 167 6.69 -11.19 -5.13
N GLY A 168 7.13 -10.68 -3.99
CA GLY A 168 8.49 -10.81 -3.50
C GLY A 168 9.52 -9.96 -4.25
N GLN A 169 10.78 -10.39 -4.18
CA GLN A 169 11.93 -9.60 -4.64
C GLN A 169 11.90 -9.30 -6.14
N GLU A 170 11.51 -10.26 -6.97
CA GLU A 170 11.47 -10.13 -8.44
C GLU A 170 10.10 -9.69 -8.96
N GLY A 171 9.19 -9.26 -8.08
CA GLY A 171 7.80 -8.96 -8.41
C GLY A 171 7.64 -7.89 -9.50
N GLY A 172 8.39 -6.81 -9.42
CA GLY A 172 8.34 -5.75 -10.43
C GLY A 172 8.72 -6.25 -11.82
N ARG A 173 9.74 -7.11 -11.92
CA ARG A 173 10.15 -7.73 -13.18
C ARG A 173 9.08 -8.68 -13.70
N ALA A 174 8.56 -9.56 -12.86
CA ALA A 174 7.53 -10.52 -13.24
C ALA A 174 6.26 -9.82 -13.76
N ILE A 175 5.79 -8.78 -13.06
CA ILE A 175 4.66 -7.95 -13.48
C ILE A 175 4.95 -7.30 -14.83
N ALA A 176 6.10 -6.70 -15.01
CA ALA A 176 6.47 -6.04 -16.27
C ALA A 176 6.53 -7.03 -17.44
N GLU A 177 7.07 -8.23 -17.25
CA GLU A 177 7.14 -9.28 -18.28
C GLU A 177 5.73 -9.79 -18.68
N ILE A 178 4.78 -9.82 -17.73
CA ILE A 178 3.38 -10.16 -18.01
C ILE A 178 2.70 -9.02 -18.79
N LEU A 179 2.83 -7.78 -18.31
CA LEU A 179 2.17 -6.62 -18.92
C LEU A 179 2.66 -6.34 -20.35
N THR A 180 3.92 -6.64 -20.62
CA THR A 180 4.49 -6.50 -21.99
C THR A 180 4.24 -7.72 -22.88
N GLY A 181 3.54 -8.74 -22.38
CA GLY A 181 3.25 -9.97 -23.15
C GLY A 181 4.46 -10.89 -23.34
N ARG A 182 5.58 -10.62 -22.66
CA ARG A 182 6.77 -11.47 -22.74
C ARG A 182 6.54 -12.82 -22.08
N ILE A 183 5.73 -12.85 -21.01
CA ILE A 183 5.30 -14.07 -20.32
C ILE A 183 3.77 -14.08 -20.24
N ASN A 184 3.16 -15.20 -20.60
CA ASN A 184 1.75 -15.40 -20.39
C ASN A 184 1.52 -15.90 -18.95
N PRO A 185 0.72 -15.21 -18.11
CA PRO A 185 0.50 -15.61 -16.74
C PRO A 185 -0.24 -16.96 -16.67
N SER A 186 0.33 -17.92 -15.97
CA SER A 186 -0.28 -19.25 -15.78
C SER A 186 -0.99 -19.39 -14.42
N GLY A 187 -0.79 -18.45 -13.51
CA GLY A 187 -1.44 -18.41 -12.20
C GLY A 187 -2.96 -18.36 -12.31
N ARG A 188 -3.64 -18.95 -11.33
CA ARG A 188 -5.08 -18.91 -11.14
C ARG A 188 -5.38 -18.45 -9.73
N LEU A 189 -6.53 -17.83 -9.51
CA LEU A 189 -6.98 -17.49 -8.17
C LEU A 189 -7.21 -18.80 -7.40
N PRO A 190 -6.59 -18.96 -6.22
CA PRO A 190 -6.73 -20.16 -5.39
C PRO A 190 -8.03 -20.16 -4.57
N ILE A 191 -8.77 -19.06 -4.61
CA ILE A 191 -10.02 -18.83 -3.88
C ILE A 191 -11.03 -18.15 -4.80
N THR A 192 -12.30 -18.25 -4.45
CA THR A 192 -13.35 -17.37 -4.97
C THR A 192 -13.25 -16.03 -4.25
N VAL A 193 -13.30 -14.94 -5.01
CA VAL A 193 -13.36 -13.59 -4.44
C VAL A 193 -14.80 -13.10 -4.54
N GLU A 194 -15.36 -12.81 -3.41
CA GLU A 194 -16.75 -12.39 -3.24
C GLU A 194 -16.96 -10.97 -3.81
N ARG A 195 -18.20 -10.63 -4.13
CA ARG A 195 -18.59 -9.25 -4.46
C ARG A 195 -18.67 -8.37 -3.22
N ARG A 196 -19.06 -8.94 -2.10
CA ARG A 196 -19.16 -8.28 -0.80
C ARG A 196 -18.66 -9.24 0.27
N ALA A 197 -18.09 -8.72 1.32
CA ALA A 197 -17.60 -9.53 2.44
C ALA A 197 -18.71 -10.43 3.04
N GLU A 198 -19.96 -9.94 3.03
CA GLU A 198 -21.13 -10.65 3.53
C GLU A 198 -21.54 -11.85 2.66
N ASP A 199 -21.07 -11.92 1.42
CA ASP A 199 -21.33 -13.06 0.53
C ASP A 199 -20.42 -14.27 0.83
N ASN A 200 -19.40 -14.09 1.71
CA ASN A 200 -18.55 -15.19 2.15
C ASN A 200 -19.32 -16.13 3.08
N PRO A 201 -19.34 -17.46 2.84
CA PRO A 201 -20.09 -18.40 3.67
C PRO A 201 -19.64 -18.45 5.13
N THR A 202 -18.40 -17.99 5.42
CA THR A 202 -17.88 -17.94 6.80
C THR A 202 -18.17 -16.63 7.52
N PHE A 203 -18.77 -15.64 6.86
CA PHE A 203 -18.90 -14.28 7.37
C PHE A 203 -19.58 -14.20 8.75
N ASP A 204 -20.71 -14.88 8.90
CA ASP A 204 -21.47 -14.86 10.16
C ASP A 204 -20.76 -15.63 11.27
N SER A 205 -20.19 -16.80 10.96
CA SER A 205 -19.46 -17.61 11.94
C SER A 205 -18.16 -16.92 12.40
N TYR A 206 -17.46 -16.23 11.51
CA TYR A 206 -16.28 -15.45 11.84
C TYR A 206 -16.62 -14.24 12.72
N ARG A 207 -17.62 -13.43 12.37
CA ARG A 207 -18.02 -12.24 13.14
C ARG A 207 -18.55 -12.56 14.52
N ALA A 208 -19.31 -13.65 14.66
CA ALA A 208 -19.82 -14.07 15.96
C ALA A 208 -18.70 -14.37 16.97
N ASN A 209 -17.53 -14.76 16.47
CA ASN A 209 -16.38 -15.11 17.30
C ASN A 209 -15.49 -13.91 17.66
N VAL A 210 -15.37 -12.91 16.77
CA VAL A 210 -14.54 -11.72 17.00
C VAL A 210 -15.08 -10.86 18.17
N ALA A 211 -16.39 -10.82 18.37
CA ALA A 211 -17.00 -10.06 19.46
C ALA A 211 -16.74 -10.65 20.87
N GLN A 212 -16.18 -11.86 20.99
CA GLN A 212 -15.99 -12.58 22.26
C GLN A 212 -14.52 -12.73 22.72
N VAL A 213 -13.60 -12.03 22.09
CA VAL A 213 -12.14 -12.28 22.13
C VAL A 213 -11.48 -12.15 23.52
N TYR A 214 -12.10 -11.58 24.54
CA TYR A 214 -11.36 -11.31 25.78
C TYR A 214 -11.70 -12.19 26.99
N ASN A 215 -12.73 -13.06 26.97
CA ASN A 215 -13.11 -13.82 28.20
C ASN A 215 -13.74 -15.20 27.99
N SER A 216 -13.72 -15.81 26.82
CA SER A 216 -14.29 -17.16 26.62
C SER A 216 -13.48 -17.97 25.63
N PRO A 217 -13.41 -19.30 25.74
CA PRO A 217 -12.79 -20.14 24.75
C PRO A 217 -13.50 -19.90 23.39
N LEU A 218 -12.77 -19.40 22.41
CA LEU A 218 -13.25 -19.19 21.06
C LEU A 218 -13.75 -20.53 20.49
N ARG A 219 -15.01 -20.59 20.14
CA ARG A 219 -15.57 -21.69 19.35
C ARG A 219 -15.75 -21.18 17.94
N VAL A 220 -15.02 -21.76 17.00
CA VAL A 220 -15.20 -21.54 15.56
C VAL A 220 -15.93 -22.74 15.01
N SER A 221 -17.06 -22.53 14.33
CA SER A 221 -17.74 -23.56 13.54
C SER A 221 -17.38 -23.38 12.07
N TYR A 222 -17.15 -24.48 11.39
CA TYR A 222 -16.88 -24.51 9.95
C TYR A 222 -18.13 -25.07 9.26
N ASP A 223 -19.19 -24.25 9.26
CA ASP A 223 -20.50 -24.68 8.77
C ASP A 223 -20.50 -24.90 7.24
N GLU A 224 -19.56 -24.28 6.53
CA GLU A 224 -19.30 -24.46 5.09
C GLU A 224 -18.62 -25.79 4.77
N GLY A 225 -18.07 -26.49 5.76
CA GLY A 225 -17.42 -27.78 5.59
C GLY A 225 -16.26 -27.76 4.61
N GLY A 226 -16.34 -28.60 3.57
CA GLY A 226 -15.29 -28.68 2.54
C GLY A 226 -15.29 -27.55 1.50
N PHE A 227 -16.23 -26.60 1.58
CA PHE A 227 -16.37 -25.51 0.60
C PHE A 227 -15.69 -24.21 1.05
N VAL A 228 -14.88 -24.25 2.10
CA VAL A 228 -14.09 -23.11 2.53
C VAL A 228 -13.23 -22.59 1.39
N GLY A 229 -13.32 -21.30 1.09
CA GLY A 229 -12.58 -20.65 0.02
C GLY A 229 -13.22 -20.74 -1.38
N TYR A 230 -14.43 -21.34 -1.50
CA TYR A 230 -15.12 -21.50 -2.79
C TYR A 230 -16.56 -20.99 -2.74
#